data_e5af57cf9a823be0d683735ff5a79336
#
_entry.id   e5af57cf9a823be0d683735ff5a79336
#
_cell.length_a   1.000
_cell.length_b   1.000
_cell.length_c   1.000
_cell.angle_alpha   90.00
_cell.angle_beta   90.00
_cell.angle_gamma   90.00
#
_symmetry.space_group_name_H-M   'P 1'
#
loop_
_entity.id
_entity.type
_entity.pdbx_description
1 polymer ?
#
loop_
_entity_poly.entity_id
_entity_poly.type
_entity_poly.pdbx_seq_one_letter_code
_entity_poly.pdbx_strand_id
1 'polypeptide(L)'
;MLLTAATLALLGQQASAYVLEPRQSCPSIHIFGARETTVSPGYGSAGSVVNAIIQAFPGATSEAISYPACGGQSSCGGVSYANSALQGTQAVASAVNSFNTRCPSTQIVLVGYSQGGQITENAFCGGGDSNIGLSNTAIPIQASALTQIKAVILMGDPRFTAGAPYNVGSCTAKGFAPRPAGFICPSPDKVQSYCDARDPYCCTGNDQNVHQGYGSQYGTAALNFVKSKLNGSTNPPTTTATRPGTTAVPTTTANNNGGNCSPKWGQCGGIGWTGATCCQSGSTCQAGNAYYSQCL
;
A
#
# COMPACT_ATOMS: atom_id res chain seq x y z
N MET A 1 10.18 18.70 -88.69
CA MET A 1 9.01 18.41 -87.89
C MET A 1 9.40 17.48 -86.78
N LEU A 2 9.72 18.00 -85.58
CA LEU A 2 10.04 17.24 -84.39
C LEU A 2 8.79 17.26 -83.48
N LEU A 3 8.22 16.10 -83.21
CA LEU A 3 7.18 15.92 -82.15
C LEU A 3 7.87 15.64 -80.82
N THR A 4 7.69 16.51 -79.87
CA THR A 4 8.09 16.28 -78.46
C THR A 4 6.90 15.65 -77.70
N ALA A 5 7.08 14.43 -77.20
CA ALA A 5 6.14 13.77 -76.32
C ALA A 5 6.39 14.24 -74.87
N ALA A 6 5.38 14.82 -74.25
CA ALA A 6 5.38 15.18 -72.83
C ALA A 6 4.87 14.02 -72.02
N THR A 7 5.71 13.44 -71.17
CA THR A 7 5.35 12.38 -70.16
C THR A 7 4.82 13.05 -68.89
N LEU A 8 3.55 12.84 -68.58
CA LEU A 8 2.92 13.23 -67.32
C LEU A 8 3.26 12.19 -66.27
N ALA A 9 4.04 12.57 -65.22
CA ALA A 9 4.30 11.73 -64.06
C ALA A 9 3.17 11.93 -63.05
N LEU A 10 2.33 10.90 -62.80
CA LEU A 10 1.40 10.85 -61.69
C LEU A 10 2.17 10.58 -60.39
N LEU A 11 2.25 11.57 -59.52
CA LEU A 11 2.68 11.42 -58.12
C LEU A 11 1.53 10.83 -57.32
N GLY A 12 1.59 9.51 -57.05
CA GLY A 12 0.70 8.83 -56.14
C GLY A 12 1.01 9.23 -54.70
N GLN A 13 0.11 9.99 -54.05
CA GLN A 13 0.18 10.24 -52.60
C GLN A 13 -0.21 8.93 -51.87
N GLN A 14 0.77 8.32 -51.23
CA GLN A 14 0.51 7.22 -50.28
C GLN A 14 -0.02 7.82 -48.97
N ALA A 15 -1.30 7.66 -48.73
CA ALA A 15 -1.90 7.94 -47.44
C ALA A 15 -1.40 6.89 -46.44
N SER A 16 -0.50 7.29 -45.53
CA SER A 16 -0.12 6.46 -44.39
C SER A 16 -1.33 6.30 -43.47
N ALA A 17 -1.94 5.14 -43.47
CA ALA A 17 -2.93 4.78 -42.48
C ALA A 17 -2.24 4.70 -41.10
N TYR A 18 -2.47 5.68 -40.24
CA TYR A 18 -2.13 5.57 -38.84
C TYR A 18 -2.98 4.47 -38.24
N VAL A 19 -2.35 3.32 -37.94
CA VAL A 19 -2.95 2.29 -37.10
C VAL A 19 -3.04 2.89 -35.70
N LEU A 20 -4.25 3.30 -35.29
CA LEU A 20 -4.51 3.67 -33.91
C LEU A 20 -4.33 2.40 -33.08
N GLU A 21 -3.22 2.30 -32.37
CA GLU A 21 -3.05 1.29 -31.33
C GLU A 21 -4.28 1.34 -30.41
N PRO A 22 -4.93 0.20 -30.11
CA PRO A 22 -6.06 0.19 -29.21
C PRO A 22 -5.61 0.75 -27.87
N ARG A 23 -6.22 1.87 -27.43
CA ARG A 23 -5.97 2.42 -26.09
C ARG A 23 -6.20 1.31 -25.09
N GLN A 24 -5.14 0.87 -24.42
CA GLN A 24 -5.23 -0.09 -23.33
C GLN A 24 -6.26 0.45 -22.34
N SER A 25 -7.35 -0.28 -22.13
CA SER A 25 -8.42 0.16 -21.22
C SER A 25 -7.84 0.25 -19.79
N CYS A 26 -8.05 1.40 -19.14
CA CYS A 26 -7.60 1.59 -17.77
C CYS A 26 -8.33 0.63 -16.82
N PRO A 27 -7.60 -0.05 -15.92
CA PRO A 27 -8.22 -0.87 -14.88
C PRO A 27 -8.97 -0.01 -13.88
N SER A 28 -9.94 -0.57 -13.18
CA SER A 28 -10.61 0.14 -12.06
C SER A 28 -9.68 0.31 -10.85
N ILE A 29 -8.74 -0.62 -10.65
CA ILE A 29 -7.79 -0.64 -9.53
C ILE A 29 -6.40 -0.98 -10.07
N HIS A 30 -5.38 -0.25 -9.60
CA HIS A 30 -3.97 -0.55 -9.88
C HIS A 30 -3.14 -0.54 -8.59
N ILE A 31 -2.23 -1.50 -8.46
CA ILE A 31 -1.41 -1.68 -7.27
C ILE A 31 0.06 -1.48 -7.62
N PHE A 32 0.73 -0.58 -6.92
CA PHE A 32 2.20 -0.48 -6.95
C PHE A 32 2.78 -1.22 -5.76
N GLY A 33 3.73 -2.13 -6.03
CA GLY A 33 4.44 -2.87 -5.01
C GLY A 33 5.93 -2.53 -4.98
N ALA A 34 6.47 -2.21 -3.81
CA ALA A 34 7.88 -1.89 -3.61
C ALA A 34 8.54 -2.92 -2.68
N ARG A 35 9.55 -3.63 -3.22
CA ARG A 35 10.28 -4.69 -2.54
C ARG A 35 11.25 -4.17 -1.49
N GLU A 36 11.72 -5.03 -0.63
CA GLU A 36 12.78 -4.81 0.33
C GLU A 36 14.19 -4.81 -0.29
N THR A 37 15.19 -4.44 0.51
CA THR A 37 16.62 -4.40 0.16
C THR A 37 17.13 -5.77 -0.28
N THR A 38 18.01 -5.82 -1.28
CA THR A 38 18.72 -6.99 -1.82
C THR A 38 17.87 -8.08 -2.47
N VAL A 39 16.59 -7.88 -2.57
CA VAL A 39 15.69 -8.81 -3.27
C VAL A 39 15.67 -8.50 -4.76
N SER A 40 15.61 -9.53 -5.59
CA SER A 40 15.53 -9.44 -7.05
C SER A 40 14.34 -8.58 -7.51
N PRO A 41 14.40 -7.98 -8.72
CA PRO A 41 13.29 -7.23 -9.28
C PRO A 41 11.95 -7.97 -9.21
N GLY A 42 10.91 -7.26 -8.82
CA GLY A 42 9.57 -7.77 -8.52
C GLY A 42 9.01 -7.11 -7.27
N TYR A 43 8.06 -7.76 -6.63
CA TYR A 43 7.40 -7.22 -5.42
C TYR A 43 8.12 -7.59 -4.11
N GLY A 44 9.03 -8.57 -4.13
CA GLY A 44 9.60 -9.12 -2.89
C GLY A 44 8.51 -9.58 -1.93
N SER A 45 8.70 -9.35 -0.63
CA SER A 45 7.74 -9.69 0.41
C SER A 45 6.43 -8.88 0.34
N ALA A 46 6.43 -7.70 -0.30
CA ALA A 46 5.20 -6.95 -0.58
C ALA A 46 4.24 -7.74 -1.49
N GLY A 47 4.75 -8.70 -2.26
CA GLY A 47 3.99 -9.55 -3.17
C GLY A 47 2.89 -10.34 -2.50
N SER A 48 3.01 -10.70 -1.24
CA SER A 48 1.96 -11.38 -0.48
C SER A 48 0.66 -10.55 -0.43
N VAL A 49 0.76 -9.25 -0.16
CA VAL A 49 -0.38 -8.33 -0.12
C VAL A 49 -0.83 -7.93 -1.52
N VAL A 50 0.10 -7.64 -2.45
CA VAL A 50 -0.23 -7.33 -3.84
C VAL A 50 -1.07 -8.45 -4.47
N ASN A 51 -0.63 -9.70 -4.33
CA ASN A 51 -1.34 -10.86 -4.88
C ASN A 51 -2.71 -11.07 -4.21
N ALA A 52 -2.80 -10.87 -2.89
CA ALA A 52 -4.07 -10.97 -2.18
C ALA A 52 -5.10 -9.91 -2.67
N ILE A 53 -4.63 -8.69 -2.98
CA ILE A 53 -5.50 -7.64 -3.54
C ILE A 53 -5.95 -8.02 -4.96
N ILE A 54 -5.04 -8.49 -5.83
CA ILE A 54 -5.39 -8.92 -7.20
C ILE A 54 -6.43 -10.05 -7.17
N GLN A 55 -6.26 -11.02 -6.28
CA GLN A 55 -7.23 -12.12 -6.13
C GLN A 55 -8.59 -11.63 -5.62
N ALA A 56 -8.61 -10.62 -4.74
CA ALA A 56 -9.85 -10.07 -4.19
C ALA A 56 -10.59 -9.14 -5.17
N PHE A 57 -9.90 -8.57 -6.15
CA PHE A 57 -10.46 -7.63 -7.12
C PHE A 57 -10.12 -8.06 -8.55
N PRO A 58 -10.90 -8.99 -9.15
CA PRO A 58 -10.70 -9.42 -10.53
C PRO A 58 -10.69 -8.24 -11.50
N GLY A 59 -9.68 -8.20 -12.39
CA GLY A 59 -9.45 -7.09 -13.31
C GLY A 59 -8.56 -5.97 -12.75
N ALA A 60 -8.15 -6.04 -11.48
CA ALA A 60 -7.08 -5.20 -10.97
C ALA A 60 -5.74 -5.55 -11.65
N THR A 61 -4.91 -4.54 -11.84
CA THR A 61 -3.56 -4.69 -12.39
C THR A 61 -2.51 -4.27 -11.36
N SER A 62 -1.27 -4.66 -11.58
CA SER A 62 -0.18 -4.28 -10.67
C SER A 62 1.14 -4.05 -11.39
N GLU A 63 1.99 -3.23 -10.78
CA GLU A 63 3.34 -2.92 -11.25
C GLU A 63 4.32 -2.90 -10.07
N ALA A 64 5.51 -3.49 -10.28
CA ALA A 64 6.58 -3.42 -9.29
C ALA A 64 7.39 -2.14 -9.47
N ILE A 65 7.67 -1.43 -8.38
CA ILE A 65 8.53 -0.25 -8.42
C ILE A 65 9.95 -0.66 -8.83
N SER A 66 10.41 -0.08 -9.94
CA SER A 66 11.76 -0.29 -10.46
C SER A 66 12.73 0.67 -9.77
N TYR A 67 13.56 0.13 -8.87
CA TYR A 67 14.59 0.88 -8.16
C TYR A 67 15.73 -0.06 -7.74
N PRO A 68 16.91 0.44 -7.30
CA PRO A 68 18.04 -0.44 -6.98
C PRO A 68 17.73 -1.48 -5.89
N ALA A 69 16.97 -1.14 -4.86
CA ALA A 69 16.72 -1.97 -3.68
C ALA A 69 18.04 -2.50 -3.08
N CYS A 70 19.01 -1.62 -2.91
CA CYS A 70 20.38 -1.94 -2.54
C CYS A 70 20.72 -1.37 -1.17
N GLY A 71 21.64 -2.05 -0.46
CA GLY A 71 22.21 -1.60 0.81
C GLY A 71 23.74 -1.56 0.78
N GLY A 72 24.34 -1.39 -0.41
CA GLY A 72 25.79 -1.36 -0.60
C GLY A 72 26.39 -2.69 -1.07
N GLN A 73 25.59 -3.74 -1.22
CA GLN A 73 26.09 -5.06 -1.64
C GLN A 73 26.46 -5.06 -3.14
N SER A 74 27.52 -5.80 -3.49
CA SER A 74 27.97 -5.96 -4.88
C SER A 74 26.91 -6.62 -5.78
N SER A 75 26.08 -7.50 -5.22
CA SER A 75 24.99 -8.18 -5.92
C SER A 75 23.91 -7.24 -6.48
N CYS A 76 23.81 -6.03 -5.97
CA CYS A 76 22.91 -4.98 -6.44
C CYS A 76 23.66 -3.74 -6.96
N GLY A 77 24.90 -3.92 -7.42
CA GLY A 77 25.71 -2.86 -8.03
C GLY A 77 26.41 -1.93 -7.05
N GLY A 78 26.49 -2.26 -5.77
CA GLY A 78 27.20 -1.47 -4.75
C GLY A 78 26.53 -0.12 -4.42
N VAL A 79 25.31 0.11 -4.86
CA VAL A 79 24.55 1.34 -4.56
C VAL A 79 24.30 1.41 -3.06
N SER A 80 24.68 2.51 -2.40
CA SER A 80 24.45 2.69 -0.98
C SER A 80 22.94 2.66 -0.65
N TYR A 81 22.62 2.28 0.59
CA TYR A 81 21.22 2.29 1.06
C TYR A 81 20.55 3.65 0.85
N ALA A 82 21.25 4.73 1.22
CA ALA A 82 20.72 6.09 1.09
C ALA A 82 20.42 6.44 -0.37
N ASN A 83 21.35 6.18 -1.29
CA ASN A 83 21.16 6.44 -2.72
C ASN A 83 20.06 5.55 -3.32
N SER A 84 19.95 4.30 -2.89
CA SER A 84 18.89 3.39 -3.31
C SER A 84 17.52 3.89 -2.85
N ALA A 85 17.38 4.30 -1.60
CA ALA A 85 16.12 4.82 -1.07
C ALA A 85 15.75 6.18 -1.68
N LEU A 86 16.73 7.06 -1.95
CA LEU A 86 16.49 8.33 -2.63
C LEU A 86 15.95 8.10 -4.06
N GLN A 87 16.64 7.25 -4.84
CA GLN A 87 16.18 6.87 -6.18
C GLN A 87 14.82 6.17 -6.14
N GLY A 88 14.60 5.29 -5.14
CA GLY A 88 13.33 4.60 -4.94
C GLY A 88 12.15 5.54 -4.66
N THR A 89 12.37 6.58 -3.83
CA THR A 89 11.36 7.61 -3.58
C THR A 89 10.94 8.32 -4.87
N GLN A 90 11.91 8.67 -5.71
CA GLN A 90 11.65 9.28 -7.02
C GLN A 90 10.95 8.30 -7.98
N ALA A 91 11.34 7.02 -7.95
CA ALA A 91 10.74 5.98 -8.78
C ALA A 91 9.26 5.76 -8.45
N VAL A 92 8.89 5.71 -7.14
CA VAL A 92 7.48 5.62 -6.72
C VAL A 92 6.69 6.82 -7.28
N ALA A 93 7.17 8.03 -7.08
CA ALA A 93 6.48 9.23 -7.55
C ALA A 93 6.33 9.24 -9.08
N SER A 94 7.39 8.88 -9.81
CA SER A 94 7.37 8.82 -11.28
C SER A 94 6.39 7.78 -11.80
N ALA A 95 6.41 6.55 -11.26
CA ALA A 95 5.51 5.48 -11.66
C ALA A 95 4.04 5.87 -11.43
N VAL A 96 3.72 6.36 -10.24
CA VAL A 96 2.35 6.76 -9.86
C VAL A 96 1.85 7.93 -10.71
N ASN A 97 2.67 8.98 -10.89
CA ASN A 97 2.30 10.15 -11.69
C ASN A 97 2.09 9.78 -13.17
N SER A 98 2.99 8.98 -13.75
CA SER A 98 2.90 8.53 -15.13
C SER A 98 1.68 7.64 -15.36
N PHE A 99 1.39 6.75 -14.42
CA PHE A 99 0.20 5.92 -14.48
C PHE A 99 -1.08 6.77 -14.38
N ASN A 100 -1.16 7.69 -13.41
CA ASN A 100 -2.32 8.56 -13.24
C ASN A 100 -2.58 9.46 -14.47
N THR A 101 -1.53 9.91 -15.15
CA THR A 101 -1.67 10.66 -16.40
C THR A 101 -2.36 9.83 -17.49
N ARG A 102 -2.04 8.54 -17.60
CA ARG A 102 -2.66 7.63 -18.57
C ARG A 102 -4.05 7.18 -18.14
N CYS A 103 -4.26 6.97 -16.84
CA CYS A 103 -5.46 6.39 -16.24
C CYS A 103 -5.95 7.23 -15.04
N PRO A 104 -6.48 8.44 -15.28
CA PRO A 104 -6.74 9.42 -14.22
C PRO A 104 -7.89 9.05 -13.27
N SER A 105 -8.73 8.08 -13.63
CA SER A 105 -9.87 7.62 -12.81
C SER A 105 -9.61 6.30 -12.09
N THR A 106 -8.45 5.66 -12.30
CA THR A 106 -8.10 4.39 -11.67
C THR A 106 -7.78 4.60 -10.18
N GLN A 107 -8.38 3.80 -9.33
CA GLN A 107 -8.04 3.77 -7.89
C GLN A 107 -6.67 3.11 -7.71
N ILE A 108 -5.81 3.72 -6.92
CA ILE A 108 -4.43 3.27 -6.72
C ILE A 108 -4.24 2.77 -5.29
N VAL A 109 -3.52 1.67 -5.15
CA VAL A 109 -3.04 1.13 -3.87
C VAL A 109 -1.52 1.06 -3.90
N LEU A 110 -0.86 1.50 -2.84
CA LEU A 110 0.59 1.39 -2.67
C LEU A 110 0.89 0.35 -1.59
N VAL A 111 1.86 -0.53 -1.86
CA VAL A 111 2.31 -1.55 -0.91
C VAL A 111 3.83 -1.52 -0.86
N GLY A 112 4.40 -1.20 0.29
CA GLY A 112 5.86 -1.16 0.48
C GLY A 112 6.32 -2.07 1.61
N TYR A 113 7.46 -2.74 1.42
CA TYR A 113 8.07 -3.60 2.43
C TYR A 113 9.50 -3.14 2.74
N SER A 114 9.84 -2.97 4.03
CA SER A 114 11.18 -2.56 4.48
C SER A 114 11.65 -1.27 3.77
N GLN A 115 12.77 -1.27 3.04
CA GLN A 115 13.20 -0.13 2.21
C GLN A 115 12.09 0.30 1.22
N GLY A 116 11.32 -0.67 0.69
CA GLY A 116 10.13 -0.39 -0.13
C GLY A 116 9.04 0.38 0.64
N GLY A 117 8.90 0.13 1.94
CA GLY A 117 8.06 0.93 2.84
C GLY A 117 8.55 2.36 2.95
N GLN A 118 9.85 2.55 3.26
CA GLN A 118 10.48 3.86 3.38
C GLN A 118 10.29 4.73 2.13
N ILE A 119 10.57 4.18 0.94
CA ILE A 119 10.43 4.94 -0.31
C ILE A 119 8.98 5.27 -0.64
N THR A 120 8.06 4.37 -0.31
CA THR A 120 6.62 4.55 -0.50
C THR A 120 6.08 5.62 0.46
N GLU A 121 6.46 5.56 1.73
CA GLU A 121 6.06 6.57 2.72
C GLU A 121 6.64 7.94 2.38
N ASN A 122 7.91 8.03 2.00
CA ASN A 122 8.53 9.29 1.58
C ASN A 122 7.81 9.90 0.37
N ALA A 123 7.46 9.08 -0.62
CA ALA A 123 6.77 9.57 -1.82
C ALA A 123 5.32 10.00 -1.53
N PHE A 124 4.60 9.31 -0.66
CA PHE A 124 3.20 9.57 -0.37
C PHE A 124 3.00 10.66 0.69
N CYS A 125 3.81 10.65 1.74
CA CYS A 125 3.64 11.57 2.87
C CYS A 125 4.50 12.85 2.77
N GLY A 126 5.56 12.86 1.94
CA GLY A 126 6.52 13.96 1.91
C GLY A 126 7.31 14.08 3.21
N GLY A 127 7.61 15.29 3.64
CA GLY A 127 8.29 15.59 4.91
C GLY A 127 9.81 15.39 4.87
N GLY A 128 10.38 15.04 3.74
CA GLY A 128 11.81 14.80 3.59
C GLY A 128 12.31 13.56 4.34
N ASP A 129 13.60 13.26 4.19
CA ASP A 129 14.28 12.17 4.88
C ASP A 129 15.77 12.46 4.99
N SER A 130 16.20 13.01 6.12
CA SER A 130 17.60 13.39 6.36
C SER A 130 18.55 12.18 6.37
N ASN A 131 18.04 10.96 6.66
CA ASN A 131 18.86 9.74 6.68
C ASN A 131 19.36 9.33 5.29
N ILE A 132 18.68 9.80 4.23
CA ILE A 132 19.04 9.52 2.84
C ILE A 132 19.37 10.79 2.05
N GLY A 133 19.50 11.94 2.72
CA GLY A 133 19.79 13.23 2.06
C GLY A 133 18.61 13.83 1.29
N LEU A 134 17.38 13.39 1.51
CA LEU A 134 16.19 13.98 0.91
C LEU A 134 15.77 15.21 1.71
N SER A 135 16.22 16.38 1.28
CA SER A 135 15.91 17.67 1.93
C SER A 135 14.58 18.28 1.50
N ASN A 136 14.08 17.94 0.31
CA ASN A 136 12.78 18.42 -0.17
C ASN A 136 11.65 17.78 0.66
N THR A 137 10.86 18.61 1.34
CA THR A 137 9.73 18.17 2.17
C THR A 137 8.41 18.07 1.42
N ALA A 138 8.33 18.56 0.19
CA ALA A 138 7.12 18.47 -0.62
C ALA A 138 6.80 17.01 -0.98
N ILE A 139 5.52 16.70 -1.11
CA ILE A 139 5.07 15.40 -1.63
C ILE A 139 5.38 15.36 -3.14
N PRO A 140 6.21 14.41 -3.63
CA PRO A 140 6.57 14.37 -5.04
C PRO A 140 5.46 13.76 -5.95
N ILE A 141 4.47 13.08 -5.36
CA ILE A 141 3.29 12.60 -6.08
C ILE A 141 2.36 13.77 -6.35
N GLN A 142 1.90 13.91 -7.60
CA GLN A 142 1.00 15.00 -8.02
C GLN A 142 -0.36 14.93 -7.33
N ALA A 143 -0.99 16.07 -7.10
CA ALA A 143 -2.26 16.17 -6.38
C ALA A 143 -3.38 15.32 -7.04
N SER A 144 -3.44 15.26 -8.37
CA SER A 144 -4.39 14.42 -9.09
C SER A 144 -4.22 12.92 -8.78
N ALA A 145 -2.97 12.45 -8.70
CA ALA A 145 -2.66 11.07 -8.36
C ALA A 145 -2.92 10.79 -6.87
N LEU A 146 -2.59 11.73 -5.96
CA LEU A 146 -2.87 11.60 -4.52
C LEU A 146 -4.37 11.39 -4.24
N THR A 147 -5.26 11.99 -5.03
CA THR A 147 -6.72 11.78 -4.88
C THR A 147 -7.13 10.37 -5.27
N GLN A 148 -6.41 9.72 -6.18
CA GLN A 148 -6.68 8.35 -6.61
C GLN A 148 -6.04 7.30 -5.71
N ILE A 149 -5.01 7.63 -4.92
CA ILE A 149 -4.46 6.71 -3.93
C ILE A 149 -5.50 6.54 -2.81
N LYS A 150 -5.98 5.30 -2.65
CA LYS A 150 -7.01 4.94 -1.67
C LYS A 150 -6.42 4.29 -0.43
N ALA A 151 -5.36 3.50 -0.57
CA ALA A 151 -4.70 2.84 0.54
C ALA A 151 -3.18 2.77 0.32
N VAL A 152 -2.45 2.85 1.42
CA VAL A 152 -1.00 2.69 1.50
C VAL A 152 -0.70 1.70 2.63
N ILE A 153 -0.04 0.61 2.28
CA ILE A 153 0.37 -0.46 3.20
C ILE A 153 1.89 -0.42 3.33
N LEU A 154 2.37 -0.25 4.55
CA LEU A 154 3.79 -0.21 4.88
C LEU A 154 4.10 -1.35 5.86
N MET A 155 5.01 -2.25 5.51
CA MET A 155 5.38 -3.40 6.33
C MET A 155 6.86 -3.33 6.68
N GLY A 156 7.17 -3.33 7.98
CA GLY A 156 8.55 -3.27 8.46
C GLY A 156 9.28 -1.98 8.03
N ASP A 157 8.56 -0.87 7.94
CA ASP A 157 9.08 0.40 7.41
C ASP A 157 10.09 1.05 8.36
N PRO A 158 11.34 1.30 7.95
CA PRO A 158 12.33 2.01 8.75
C PRO A 158 11.93 3.43 9.21
N ARG A 159 10.94 4.04 8.55
CA ARG A 159 10.42 5.36 8.91
C ARG A 159 9.46 5.34 10.10
N PHE A 160 9.11 4.15 10.56
CA PHE A 160 8.18 3.98 11.69
C PHE A 160 8.56 4.83 12.89
N THR A 161 7.58 5.50 13.46
CA THR A 161 7.69 6.26 14.70
C THR A 161 6.47 5.98 15.55
N ALA A 162 6.67 5.57 16.79
CA ALA A 162 5.57 5.23 17.69
C ALA A 162 4.61 6.44 17.89
N GLY A 163 3.33 6.14 18.05
CA GLY A 163 2.30 7.14 18.30
C GLY A 163 1.63 7.72 17.03
N ALA A 164 2.08 7.38 15.83
CA ALA A 164 1.34 7.76 14.63
C ALA A 164 -0.01 7.02 14.56
N PRO A 165 -1.10 7.68 14.13
CA PRO A 165 -2.46 7.12 14.21
C PRO A 165 -2.71 5.94 13.25
N TYR A 166 -1.79 5.69 12.33
CA TYR A 166 -1.85 4.62 11.33
C TYR A 166 -0.95 3.42 11.67
N ASN A 167 -0.35 3.41 12.86
CA ASN A 167 0.52 2.31 13.29
C ASN A 167 -0.29 1.08 13.71
N VAL A 168 0.19 -0.09 13.31
CA VAL A 168 -0.34 -1.41 13.66
C VAL A 168 0.81 -2.30 14.11
N GLY A 169 0.58 -3.09 15.14
CA GLY A 169 1.58 -3.99 15.72
C GLY A 169 2.02 -3.56 17.11
N SER A 170 3.06 -4.21 17.60
CA SER A 170 3.49 -4.10 19.00
C SER A 170 4.69 -3.15 19.23
N CYS A 171 5.22 -2.50 18.17
CA CYS A 171 6.35 -1.58 18.33
C CYS A 171 5.91 -0.28 19.04
N THR A 172 6.59 0.02 20.15
CA THR A 172 6.42 1.28 20.92
C THR A 172 7.63 2.20 20.82
N ALA A 173 8.57 1.88 19.93
CA ALA A 173 9.80 2.62 19.69
C ALA A 173 9.79 3.22 18.27
N LYS A 174 10.94 3.21 17.60
CA LYS A 174 11.12 3.79 16.26
C LYS A 174 12.04 2.94 15.42
N GLY A 175 11.90 3.02 14.10
CA GLY A 175 12.82 2.42 13.16
C GLY A 175 14.19 3.12 13.13
N PHE A 176 15.11 2.59 12.32
CA PHE A 176 16.46 3.16 12.24
C PHE A 176 16.54 4.47 11.44
N ALA A 177 15.53 4.77 10.63
CA ALA A 177 15.42 6.02 9.85
C ALA A 177 14.10 6.75 10.15
N PRO A 178 13.76 7.04 11.43
CA PRO A 178 12.42 7.42 11.85
C PRO A 178 12.00 8.77 11.26
N ARG A 179 10.70 9.01 11.21
CA ARG A 179 10.14 10.36 10.98
C ARG A 179 10.55 11.31 12.11
N PRO A 180 10.68 12.59 11.83
CA PRO A 180 10.83 13.60 12.89
C PRO A 180 9.70 13.49 13.91
N ALA A 181 10.03 13.79 15.17
CA ALA A 181 9.02 13.77 16.23
C ALA A 181 7.82 14.69 15.89
N GLY A 182 6.61 14.17 16.05
CA GLY A 182 5.38 14.90 15.75
C GLY A 182 4.99 14.93 14.27
N PHE A 183 5.78 14.35 13.36
CA PHE A 183 5.37 14.24 11.97
C PHE A 183 4.21 13.26 11.82
N ILE A 184 3.15 13.70 11.19
CA ILE A 184 2.00 12.88 10.79
C ILE A 184 1.83 13.01 9.28
N CYS A 185 1.67 11.88 8.59
CA CYS A 185 1.36 11.86 7.16
C CYS A 185 0.11 12.73 6.88
N PRO A 186 0.11 13.58 5.84
CA PRO A 186 -1.04 14.47 5.55
C PRO A 186 -2.37 13.76 5.26
N SER A 187 -2.31 12.46 4.89
CA SER A 187 -3.50 11.62 4.66
C SER A 187 -3.42 10.34 5.51
N PRO A 188 -3.44 10.47 6.86
CA PRO A 188 -3.18 9.36 7.77
C PRO A 188 -4.25 8.26 7.70
N ASP A 189 -5.47 8.62 7.31
CA ASP A 189 -6.59 7.70 7.14
C ASP A 189 -6.42 6.70 5.98
N LYS A 190 -5.50 6.99 5.05
CA LYS A 190 -5.15 6.12 3.92
C LYS A 190 -4.00 5.16 4.23
N VAL A 191 -3.32 5.30 5.36
CA VAL A 191 -2.09 4.56 5.67
C VAL A 191 -2.34 3.50 6.74
N GLN A 192 -1.71 2.34 6.61
CA GLN A 192 -1.42 1.42 7.70
C GLN A 192 0.05 1.01 7.66
N SER A 193 0.75 1.21 8.78
CA SER A 193 2.16 0.90 8.96
C SER A 193 2.32 -0.21 10.02
N TYR A 194 2.75 -1.38 9.58
CA TYR A 194 2.87 -2.58 10.40
C TYR A 194 4.30 -2.73 10.93
N CYS A 195 4.44 -2.72 12.26
CA CYS A 195 5.72 -2.89 12.91
C CYS A 195 5.59 -3.54 14.29
N ASP A 196 6.35 -4.59 14.53
CA ASP A 196 6.39 -5.29 15.80
C ASP A 196 7.67 -5.02 16.62
N ALA A 197 7.55 -5.09 17.94
CA ALA A 197 8.59 -4.72 18.89
C ALA A 197 9.92 -5.48 18.69
N ARG A 198 9.87 -6.72 18.19
CA ARG A 198 11.06 -7.56 17.96
C ARG A 198 11.75 -7.30 16.63
N ASP A 199 11.16 -6.50 15.73
CA ASP A 199 11.76 -6.13 14.45
C ASP A 199 12.97 -5.22 14.65
N PRO A 200 14.14 -5.54 14.05
CA PRO A 200 15.36 -4.73 14.21
C PRO A 200 15.40 -3.48 13.30
N TYR A 201 14.50 -3.35 12.34
CA TYR A 201 14.55 -2.29 11.31
C TYR A 201 13.48 -1.22 11.49
N CYS A 202 12.23 -1.62 11.68
CA CYS A 202 11.13 -0.68 11.95
C CYS A 202 10.96 -0.41 13.46
N CYS A 203 11.56 -1.22 14.31
CA CYS A 203 11.59 -1.06 15.77
C CYS A 203 13.04 -1.23 16.29
N THR A 204 13.18 -1.54 17.55
CA THR A 204 14.48 -1.71 18.25
C THR A 204 14.74 -3.15 18.66
N GLY A 205 14.09 -4.12 18.01
CA GLY A 205 14.27 -5.54 18.28
C GLY A 205 15.53 -6.14 17.66
N ASN A 206 15.60 -7.48 17.67
CA ASN A 206 16.75 -8.23 17.14
C ASN A 206 16.34 -9.51 16.39
N ASP A 207 15.08 -9.64 15.99
CA ASP A 207 14.56 -10.83 15.33
C ASP A 207 14.19 -10.55 13.87
N GLN A 208 15.08 -10.96 12.97
CA GLN A 208 14.86 -10.79 11.53
C GLN A 208 13.68 -11.61 10.99
N ASN A 209 13.27 -12.70 11.67
CA ASN A 209 12.11 -13.47 11.24
C ASN A 209 10.81 -12.66 11.43
N VAL A 210 10.75 -11.82 12.46
CA VAL A 210 9.64 -10.87 12.63
C VAL A 210 9.61 -9.91 11.46
N HIS A 211 10.76 -9.33 11.08
CA HIS A 211 10.85 -8.44 9.92
C HIS A 211 10.40 -9.09 8.62
N GLN A 212 10.63 -10.38 8.44
CA GLN A 212 10.23 -11.12 7.24
C GLN A 212 8.79 -11.67 7.30
N GLY A 213 8.16 -11.62 8.46
CA GLY A 213 6.90 -12.28 8.75
C GLY A 213 5.62 -11.47 8.49
N TYR A 214 5.69 -10.19 8.18
CA TYR A 214 4.51 -9.30 8.12
C TYR A 214 3.45 -9.74 7.11
N GLY A 215 3.85 -10.28 5.98
CA GLY A 215 2.92 -10.77 4.97
C GLY A 215 2.02 -11.90 5.46
N SER A 216 2.56 -12.82 6.26
CA SER A 216 1.80 -13.91 6.88
C SER A 216 1.02 -13.45 8.10
N GLN A 217 1.59 -12.58 8.91
CA GLN A 217 0.98 -12.11 10.16
C GLN A 217 -0.15 -11.11 9.92
N TYR A 218 0.06 -10.15 9.03
CA TYR A 218 -0.86 -9.02 8.83
C TYR A 218 -1.48 -8.95 7.44
N GLY A 219 -1.16 -9.87 6.53
CA GLY A 219 -1.65 -9.84 5.15
C GLY A 219 -3.17 -9.76 5.04
N THR A 220 -3.90 -10.51 5.89
CA THR A 220 -5.38 -10.45 5.94
C THR A 220 -5.86 -9.09 6.45
N ALA A 221 -5.24 -8.54 7.49
CA ALA A 221 -5.59 -7.22 8.02
C ALA A 221 -5.34 -6.11 6.99
N ALA A 222 -4.20 -6.16 6.30
CA ALA A 222 -3.85 -5.24 5.22
C ALA A 222 -4.86 -5.32 4.07
N LEU A 223 -5.23 -6.52 3.63
CA LEU A 223 -6.26 -6.71 2.60
C LEU A 223 -7.61 -6.14 3.04
N ASN A 224 -8.03 -6.37 4.27
CA ASN A 224 -9.30 -5.86 4.80
C ASN A 224 -9.29 -4.32 4.85
N PHE A 225 -8.18 -3.71 5.24
CA PHE A 225 -8.02 -2.26 5.18
C PHE A 225 -8.16 -1.76 3.74
N VAL A 226 -7.46 -2.35 2.79
CA VAL A 226 -7.56 -1.99 1.36
C VAL A 226 -9.00 -2.13 0.87
N LYS A 227 -9.69 -3.23 1.19
CA LYS A 227 -11.11 -3.42 0.84
C LYS A 227 -11.99 -2.31 1.41
N SER A 228 -11.78 -1.88 2.65
CA SER A 228 -12.55 -0.81 3.28
C SER A 228 -12.37 0.53 2.57
N LYS A 229 -11.16 0.79 2.01
CA LYS A 229 -10.85 2.03 1.29
C LYS A 229 -11.32 2.03 -0.16
N LEU A 230 -11.34 0.88 -0.82
CA LEU A 230 -11.82 0.72 -2.19
C LEU A 230 -13.34 0.64 -2.26
N ASN A 231 -14.01 -0.06 -1.33
CA ASN A 231 -15.46 -0.22 -1.30
C ASN A 231 -16.20 1.01 -0.76
N GLY A 232 -15.54 1.88 -0.01
CA GLY A 232 -16.11 3.16 0.47
C GLY A 232 -16.42 4.17 -0.64
N SER A 233 -16.19 3.81 -1.91
CA SER A 233 -16.51 4.62 -3.10
C SER A 233 -17.87 4.30 -3.74
N THR A 234 -18.63 3.35 -3.18
CA THR A 234 -20.03 3.14 -3.56
C THR A 234 -20.91 4.03 -2.70
N ASN A 235 -21.70 4.91 -3.32
CA ASN A 235 -22.67 5.80 -2.67
C ASN A 235 -23.42 5.09 -1.56
N PRO A 236 -23.62 5.72 -0.38
CA PRO A 236 -24.48 5.15 0.64
C PRO A 236 -25.89 5.05 0.05
N PRO A 237 -26.61 3.93 0.27
CA PRO A 237 -28.03 3.89 -0.01
C PRO A 237 -28.70 4.97 0.84
N THR A 238 -29.44 5.86 0.21
CA THR A 238 -30.29 6.85 0.86
C THR A 238 -31.35 6.10 1.65
N THR A 239 -31.11 5.81 2.92
CA THR A 239 -32.15 5.37 3.83
C THR A 239 -32.70 6.61 4.53
N THR A 240 -33.92 6.94 4.11
CA THR A 240 -34.83 7.89 4.79
C THR A 240 -34.88 7.60 6.28
N ALA A 241 -34.47 8.58 7.07
CA ALA A 241 -34.55 8.52 8.52
C ALA A 241 -35.99 8.50 8.96
N THR A 242 -36.40 7.43 9.65
CA THR A 242 -37.56 7.45 10.54
C THR A 242 -37.05 7.17 11.96
N ARG A 243 -37.05 8.20 12.80
CA ARG A 243 -36.94 8.10 14.25
C ARG A 243 -38.37 7.89 14.80
N PRO A 244 -38.71 7.16 15.86
CA PRO A 244 -38.04 7.17 17.17
C PRO A 244 -38.09 5.81 17.92
N GLY A 245 -37.40 5.76 19.08
CA GLY A 245 -37.68 4.76 20.12
C GLY A 245 -36.44 4.40 20.95
N THR A 246 -36.30 5.04 22.11
CA THR A 246 -35.51 4.55 23.25
C THR A 246 -35.95 3.16 23.64
N THR A 247 -35.05 2.18 23.75
CA THR A 247 -35.16 1.13 24.79
C THR A 247 -33.88 0.25 24.84
N ALA A 248 -33.35 0.13 26.07
CA ALA A 248 -32.65 -1.01 26.69
C ALA A 248 -31.46 -1.67 25.97
N VAL A 249 -30.32 -1.56 26.64
CA VAL A 249 -29.15 -2.45 26.52
C VAL A 249 -29.60 -3.88 26.81
N PRO A 250 -29.35 -4.86 25.95
CA PRO A 250 -29.33 -6.25 26.34
C PRO A 250 -27.90 -6.66 26.68
N THR A 251 -27.67 -6.96 27.93
CA THR A 251 -26.57 -7.82 28.40
C THR A 251 -26.78 -9.20 27.80
N THR A 252 -26.00 -9.57 26.80
CA THR A 252 -26.01 -10.94 26.30
C THR A 252 -24.95 -11.76 27.02
N THR A 253 -25.43 -12.62 27.86
CA THR A 253 -24.78 -13.80 28.42
C THR A 253 -24.10 -14.63 27.32
N ALA A 254 -22.86 -15.00 27.55
CA ALA A 254 -22.09 -15.88 26.69
C ALA A 254 -22.79 -17.23 26.54
N ASN A 255 -23.20 -17.58 25.32
CA ASN A 255 -23.53 -18.94 24.94
C ASN A 255 -22.28 -19.63 24.40
N ASN A 256 -21.70 -20.52 25.18
CA ASN A 256 -20.69 -21.48 24.77
C ASN A 256 -21.35 -22.53 23.85
N ASN A 257 -21.19 -22.37 22.53
CA ASN A 257 -21.27 -23.47 21.57
C ASN A 257 -20.00 -23.54 20.78
N GLY A 258 -19.26 -24.66 20.96
CA GLY A 258 -17.97 -24.93 20.35
C GLY A 258 -18.03 -24.96 18.83
N GLY A 259 -17.52 -23.92 18.21
CA GLY A 259 -17.34 -23.79 16.76
C GLY A 259 -16.66 -22.47 16.41
N ASN A 260 -15.39 -22.55 16.05
CA ASN A 260 -14.63 -21.49 15.39
C ASN A 260 -14.37 -20.18 16.17
N CYS A 261 -14.01 -20.23 17.45
CA CYS A 261 -13.36 -19.09 18.10
C CYS A 261 -11.94 -18.87 17.59
N SER A 262 -11.52 -17.62 17.49
CA SER A 262 -10.15 -17.26 17.12
C SER A 262 -9.14 -17.83 18.10
N PRO A 263 -8.00 -18.38 17.63
CA PRO A 263 -6.93 -18.83 18.50
C PRO A 263 -6.30 -17.66 19.24
N LYS A 264 -5.53 -17.95 20.29
CA LYS A 264 -4.73 -16.94 20.97
C LYS A 264 -3.88 -16.19 19.94
N TRP A 265 -3.86 -14.88 20.03
CA TRP A 265 -3.25 -13.93 19.09
C TRP A 265 -4.03 -13.75 17.76
N GLY A 266 -5.10 -14.47 17.53
CA GLY A 266 -5.98 -14.27 16.36
C GLY A 266 -6.88 -13.04 16.52
N GLN A 267 -7.31 -12.47 15.41
CA GLN A 267 -8.28 -11.36 15.41
C GLN A 267 -9.66 -11.86 15.86
N CYS A 268 -10.31 -11.07 16.71
CA CYS A 268 -11.62 -11.42 17.28
C CYS A 268 -12.64 -10.27 17.23
N GLY A 269 -12.34 -9.17 16.52
CA GLY A 269 -13.25 -8.04 16.39
C GLY A 269 -12.62 -6.85 15.70
N GLY A 270 -13.42 -5.79 15.58
CA GLY A 270 -13.08 -4.54 14.90
C GLY A 270 -14.13 -4.18 13.84
N ILE A 271 -14.18 -2.93 13.44
CA ILE A 271 -15.11 -2.45 12.40
C ILE A 271 -14.83 -3.20 11.09
N GLY A 272 -15.84 -3.85 10.52
CA GLY A 272 -15.73 -4.65 9.29
C GLY A 272 -15.23 -6.09 9.47
N TRP A 273 -14.98 -6.54 10.71
CA TRP A 273 -14.60 -7.91 10.98
C TRP A 273 -15.79 -8.87 10.78
N THR A 274 -15.60 -9.88 9.93
CA THR A 274 -16.63 -10.89 9.62
C THR A 274 -16.27 -12.29 10.14
N GLY A 275 -15.08 -12.44 10.77
CA GLY A 275 -14.63 -13.70 11.35
C GLY A 275 -15.17 -13.94 12.76
N ALA A 276 -14.53 -14.89 13.48
CA ALA A 276 -14.89 -15.24 14.85
C ALA A 276 -14.79 -14.03 15.79
N THR A 277 -15.84 -13.80 16.58
CA THR A 277 -15.89 -12.73 17.59
C THR A 277 -15.62 -13.23 19.01
N CYS A 278 -15.25 -14.51 19.16
CA CYS A 278 -14.86 -15.16 20.40
C CYS A 278 -13.40 -15.64 20.32
N CYS A 279 -12.78 -15.82 21.47
CA CYS A 279 -11.44 -16.38 21.59
C CYS A 279 -11.48 -17.80 22.15
N GLN A 280 -10.53 -18.64 21.74
CA GLN A 280 -10.34 -19.96 22.35
C GLN A 280 -10.00 -19.82 23.82
N SER A 281 -10.28 -20.89 24.58
CA SER A 281 -10.06 -20.98 26.03
C SER A 281 -8.65 -20.50 26.41
N GLY A 282 -8.58 -19.66 27.45
CA GLY A 282 -7.30 -19.08 27.92
C GLY A 282 -6.93 -17.73 27.30
N SER A 283 -7.80 -17.14 26.44
CA SER A 283 -7.62 -15.80 25.91
C SER A 283 -8.94 -15.01 25.86
N THR A 284 -8.85 -13.69 25.89
CA THR A 284 -9.99 -12.77 25.83
C THR A 284 -9.82 -11.81 24.66
N CYS A 285 -10.92 -11.46 24.00
CA CYS A 285 -10.88 -10.49 22.89
C CYS A 285 -10.64 -9.08 23.44
N GLN A 286 -9.49 -8.50 23.14
CA GLN A 286 -9.12 -7.15 23.56
C GLN A 286 -9.06 -6.22 22.35
N ALA A 287 -9.68 -5.05 22.47
CA ALA A 287 -9.65 -4.02 21.42
C ALA A 287 -8.26 -3.36 21.37
N GLY A 288 -7.56 -3.51 20.25
CA GLY A 288 -6.35 -2.77 19.97
C GLY A 288 -6.63 -1.40 19.35
N ASN A 289 -7.65 -1.33 18.49
CA ASN A 289 -8.17 -0.08 17.91
C ASN A 289 -9.59 -0.31 17.36
N ALA A 290 -10.20 0.72 16.77
CA ALA A 290 -11.57 0.64 16.24
C ALA A 290 -11.77 -0.48 15.18
N TYR A 291 -10.72 -0.90 14.49
CA TYR A 291 -10.79 -1.86 13.38
C TYR A 291 -10.16 -3.22 13.70
N TYR A 292 -9.51 -3.37 14.86
CA TYR A 292 -8.78 -4.58 15.23
C TYR A 292 -8.89 -4.88 16.72
N SER A 293 -9.43 -6.06 17.04
CA SER A 293 -9.41 -6.66 18.38
C SER A 293 -8.71 -8.02 18.32
N GLN A 294 -7.95 -8.38 19.31
CA GLN A 294 -7.11 -9.57 19.35
C GLN A 294 -7.39 -10.41 20.58
N CYS A 295 -7.29 -11.74 20.44
CA CYS A 295 -7.35 -12.68 21.54
C CYS A 295 -6.04 -12.69 22.32
N LEU A 296 -6.01 -12.10 23.50
CA LEU A 296 -4.84 -12.01 24.39
C LEU A 296 -5.04 -12.82 25.68
#